data_b8c19bf46974bbdba6cc4d337c8ce939
#
_entry.id   b8c19bf46974bbdba6cc4d337c8ce939
#
_cell.length_a   1.000
_cell.length_b   1.000
_cell.length_c   1.000
_cell.angle_alpha   90.00
_cell.angle_beta   90.00
_cell.angle_gamma   90.00
#
_symmetry.space_group_name_H-M   'P 1'
#
loop_
_entity.id
_entity.type
_entity.pdbx_description
1 polymer ?
#
loop_
_entity_poly.entity_id
_entity_poly.type
_entity_poly.pdbx_seq_one_letter_code
_entity_poly.pdbx_strand_id
1 'polypeptide(L)'
;MGKLIAINISEKRGTEKKEIQEAQLVTDFGIVGDAHAGKWHRQGSLLSFEKIEDFKARGARIENGAFGENLIVSGFDFKTLPLGTRFQIGDALLEMTQIGKQCHSHCAIYQRMGECIMPKEGVFAVVLKGGTIKKGDEVTMIPANFYATVRDRNKAADTLTATVITGKNRGEKLCMMDGKIRAVRSSGAGMYHGLHKHDMNEAAKESI
;
A
#
# COMPACT_ATOMS: atom_id res chain seq x y z
N MET A 1 -15.16 -1.24 -1.44
CA MET A 1 -14.98 -2.60 -0.89
C MET A 1 -14.46 -3.47 -1.99
N GLY A 2 -13.49 -4.31 -1.69
CA GLY A 2 -12.88 -5.23 -2.64
C GLY A 2 -12.97 -6.66 -2.13
N LYS A 3 -12.37 -7.60 -2.87
CA LYS A 3 -12.37 -9.02 -2.53
C LYS A 3 -11.00 -9.64 -2.71
N LEU A 4 -10.57 -10.49 -1.79
CA LEU A 4 -9.36 -11.28 -1.93
C LEU A 4 -9.58 -12.44 -2.91
N ILE A 5 -9.02 -12.33 -4.10
CA ILE A 5 -9.25 -13.27 -5.20
C ILE A 5 -8.31 -14.49 -5.10
N ALA A 6 -7.04 -14.24 -4.73
CA ALA A 6 -6.06 -15.30 -4.57
C ALA A 6 -5.01 -14.94 -3.51
N ILE A 7 -4.45 -15.96 -2.89
CA ILE A 7 -3.32 -15.90 -1.97
C ILE A 7 -2.22 -16.79 -2.53
N ASN A 8 -1.03 -16.24 -2.74
CA ASN A 8 0.08 -16.95 -3.37
C ASN A 8 1.33 -16.87 -2.51
N ILE A 9 2.02 -17.99 -2.33
CA ILE A 9 3.28 -18.07 -1.61
C ILE A 9 4.33 -18.86 -2.39
N SER A 10 5.59 -18.62 -2.08
CA SER A 10 6.71 -19.45 -2.55
C SER A 10 7.63 -19.77 -1.38
N GLU A 11 8.05 -21.02 -1.25
CA GLU A 11 8.99 -21.45 -0.22
C GLU A 11 10.42 -20.96 -0.47
N LYS A 12 10.75 -20.64 -1.74
CA LYS A 12 12.07 -20.20 -2.16
C LYS A 12 12.00 -18.89 -2.94
N ARG A 13 12.96 -18.00 -2.71
CA ARG A 13 13.10 -16.76 -3.48
C ARG A 13 13.44 -17.08 -4.95
N GLY A 14 12.87 -16.27 -5.87
CA GLY A 14 13.12 -16.43 -7.31
C GLY A 14 12.30 -17.54 -7.98
N THR A 15 11.39 -18.18 -7.26
CA THR A 15 10.44 -19.15 -7.82
C THR A 15 9.06 -18.54 -7.97
N GLU A 16 8.25 -19.06 -8.89
CA GLU A 16 6.84 -18.69 -9.04
C GLU A 16 6.09 -19.02 -7.73
N LYS A 17 5.16 -18.14 -7.37
CA LYS A 17 4.29 -18.37 -6.21
C LYS A 17 3.14 -19.30 -6.60
N LYS A 18 2.73 -20.13 -5.66
CA LYS A 18 1.62 -21.07 -5.81
C LYS A 18 0.42 -20.60 -5.00
N GLU A 19 -0.77 -20.73 -5.59
CA GLU A 19 -2.02 -20.37 -4.91
C GLU A 19 -2.33 -21.32 -3.75
N ILE A 20 -2.77 -20.76 -2.64
CA ILE A 20 -3.27 -21.46 -1.45
C ILE A 20 -4.63 -20.86 -1.04
N GLN A 21 -5.41 -21.61 -0.25
CA GLN A 21 -6.78 -21.20 0.12
C GLN A 21 -6.83 -20.25 1.32
N GLU A 22 -5.91 -20.41 2.26
CA GLU A 22 -5.79 -19.55 3.44
C GLU A 22 -4.33 -19.34 3.84
N ALA A 23 -4.05 -18.26 4.54
CA ALA A 23 -2.72 -17.95 5.05
C ALA A 23 -2.80 -17.30 6.43
N GLN A 24 -1.80 -17.59 7.26
CA GLN A 24 -1.55 -16.89 8.50
C GLN A 24 -0.57 -15.74 8.24
N LEU A 25 -0.98 -14.53 8.62
CA LEU A 25 -0.13 -13.34 8.63
C LEU A 25 0.40 -13.08 10.04
N VAL A 26 1.65 -12.69 10.14
CA VAL A 26 2.29 -12.34 11.42
C VAL A 26 2.72 -10.89 11.40
N THR A 27 2.38 -10.17 12.47
CA THR A 27 2.72 -8.74 12.66
C THR A 27 4.23 -8.53 12.50
N ASP A 28 4.60 -7.50 11.75
CA ASP A 28 5.97 -7.10 11.43
C ASP A 28 6.84 -8.23 10.83
N PHE A 29 6.19 -9.19 10.17
CA PHE A 29 6.90 -10.31 9.54
C PHE A 29 6.37 -10.62 8.12
N GLY A 30 5.04 -10.78 7.94
CA GLY A 30 4.43 -11.12 6.66
C GLY A 30 3.67 -12.44 6.68
N ILE A 31 3.65 -13.13 5.55
CA ILE A 31 2.89 -14.38 5.34
C ILE A 31 3.74 -15.57 5.76
N VAL A 32 3.22 -16.38 6.65
CA VAL A 32 3.90 -17.62 7.10
C VAL A 32 4.11 -18.56 5.91
N GLY A 33 5.32 -19.08 5.79
CA GLY A 33 5.70 -19.97 4.68
C GLY A 33 6.12 -19.27 3.39
N ASP A 34 5.99 -17.94 3.30
CA ASP A 34 6.50 -17.20 2.14
C ASP A 34 7.98 -16.82 2.31
N ALA A 35 8.80 -17.10 1.29
CA ALA A 35 10.24 -16.83 1.30
C ALA A 35 10.61 -15.33 1.38
N HIS A 36 9.65 -14.42 1.15
CA HIS A 36 9.86 -12.98 1.23
C HIS A 36 9.38 -12.38 2.56
N ALA A 37 8.81 -13.22 3.46
CA ALA A 37 8.49 -12.78 4.81
C ALA A 37 9.75 -12.36 5.57
N GLY A 38 9.62 -11.39 6.48
CA GLY A 38 10.74 -10.89 7.29
C GLY A 38 10.54 -9.43 7.72
N LYS A 39 11.45 -8.94 8.57
CA LYS A 39 11.43 -7.56 9.09
C LYS A 39 11.95 -6.56 8.07
N TRP A 40 11.12 -6.19 7.14
CA TRP A 40 11.41 -5.18 6.12
C TRP A 40 10.10 -4.57 5.58
N HIS A 41 10.18 -3.59 4.69
CA HIS A 41 9.00 -2.86 4.20
C HIS A 41 8.20 -3.57 3.10
N ARG A 42 8.61 -4.76 2.67
CA ARG A 42 7.94 -5.56 1.61
C ARG A 42 7.56 -6.94 2.14
N GLN A 43 6.84 -6.98 3.26
CA GLN A 43 6.43 -8.22 3.91
C GLN A 43 5.38 -9.01 3.13
N GLY A 44 4.63 -8.32 2.27
CA GLY A 44 3.71 -8.89 1.32
C GLY A 44 3.55 -7.98 0.11
N SER A 45 3.15 -8.55 -1.00
CA SER A 45 2.88 -7.81 -2.24
C SER A 45 1.44 -8.02 -2.69
N LEU A 46 0.80 -6.94 -3.19
CA LEU A 46 -0.57 -6.95 -3.69
C LEU A 46 -0.58 -6.52 -5.15
N LEU A 47 -1.51 -7.10 -5.92
CA LEU A 47 -1.75 -6.73 -7.30
C LEU A 47 -3.26 -6.71 -7.57
N SER A 48 -3.72 -5.74 -8.37
CA SER A 48 -5.13 -5.63 -8.75
C SER A 48 -5.51 -6.77 -9.68
N PHE A 49 -6.63 -7.43 -9.38
CA PHE A 49 -7.24 -8.45 -10.23
C PHE A 49 -7.55 -7.88 -11.62
N GLU A 50 -8.12 -6.69 -11.68
CA GLU A 50 -8.49 -6.01 -12.92
C GLU A 50 -7.26 -5.78 -13.83
N LYS A 51 -6.11 -5.41 -13.24
CA LYS A 51 -4.86 -5.23 -14.00
C LYS A 51 -4.31 -6.55 -14.54
N ILE A 52 -4.51 -7.66 -13.82
CA ILE A 52 -4.16 -9.00 -14.28
C ILE A 52 -5.05 -9.39 -15.45
N GLU A 53 -6.36 -9.20 -15.33
CA GLU A 53 -7.31 -9.54 -16.40
C GLU A 53 -7.09 -8.67 -17.66
N ASP A 54 -6.83 -7.39 -17.52
CA ASP A 54 -6.42 -6.52 -18.62
C ASP A 54 -5.14 -7.02 -19.30
N PHE A 55 -4.18 -7.54 -18.53
CA PHE A 55 -2.95 -8.12 -19.08
C PHE A 55 -3.20 -9.44 -19.80
N LYS A 56 -4.07 -10.30 -19.26
CA LYS A 56 -4.52 -11.53 -19.93
C LYS A 56 -5.26 -11.25 -21.23
N ALA A 57 -6.13 -10.21 -21.25
CA ALA A 57 -6.87 -9.81 -22.45
C ALA A 57 -5.94 -9.39 -23.60
N ARG A 58 -4.71 -8.95 -23.30
CA ARG A 58 -3.66 -8.66 -24.29
C ARG A 58 -2.88 -9.90 -24.77
N GLY A 59 -3.36 -11.09 -24.43
CA GLY A 59 -2.80 -12.38 -24.89
C GLY A 59 -1.84 -13.05 -23.90
N ALA A 60 -1.68 -12.53 -22.68
CA ALA A 60 -0.83 -13.16 -21.68
C ALA A 60 -1.46 -14.45 -21.12
N ARG A 61 -0.74 -15.56 -21.20
CA ARG A 61 -1.11 -16.80 -20.53
C ARG A 61 -0.32 -16.89 -19.23
N ILE A 62 -0.97 -16.55 -18.13
CA ILE A 62 -0.36 -16.47 -16.79
C ILE A 62 -1.31 -17.02 -15.75
N GLU A 63 -0.74 -17.68 -14.76
CA GLU A 63 -1.44 -18.16 -13.57
C GLU A 63 -1.30 -17.15 -12.42
N ASN A 64 -2.11 -17.30 -11.38
CA ASN A 64 -1.99 -16.53 -10.15
C ASN A 64 -0.61 -16.78 -9.51
N GLY A 65 0.05 -15.72 -9.04
CA GLY A 65 1.40 -15.82 -8.48
C GLY A 65 2.55 -15.63 -9.48
N ALA A 66 2.24 -15.59 -10.79
CA ALA A 66 3.24 -15.53 -11.85
C ALA A 66 4.10 -14.26 -11.83
N PHE A 67 3.58 -13.12 -11.35
CA PHE A 67 4.34 -11.88 -11.18
C PHE A 67 5.12 -11.83 -9.86
N GLY A 68 4.99 -12.87 -9.02
CA GLY A 68 5.54 -12.92 -7.67
C GLY A 68 4.70 -12.18 -6.63
N GLU A 69 3.45 -11.85 -6.97
CA GLU A 69 2.49 -11.26 -6.05
C GLU A 69 1.99 -12.28 -5.01
N ASN A 70 1.76 -11.80 -3.78
CA ASN A 70 1.18 -12.60 -2.73
C ASN A 70 -0.35 -12.57 -2.74
N LEU A 71 -0.92 -11.37 -2.84
CA LEU A 71 -2.36 -11.17 -2.73
C LEU A 71 -2.88 -10.55 -4.03
N ILE A 72 -3.87 -11.20 -4.63
CA ILE A 72 -4.64 -10.65 -5.75
C ILE A 72 -5.95 -10.15 -5.20
N VAL A 73 -6.23 -8.85 -5.38
CA VAL A 73 -7.39 -8.19 -4.79
C VAL A 73 -8.15 -7.45 -5.87
N SER A 74 -9.48 -7.62 -5.92
CA SER A 74 -10.36 -6.86 -6.81
C SER A 74 -10.89 -5.59 -6.14
N GLY A 75 -11.32 -4.63 -6.96
CA GLY A 75 -12.01 -3.42 -6.52
C GLY A 75 -11.09 -2.25 -6.18
N PHE A 76 -9.77 -2.37 -6.41
CA PHE A 76 -8.81 -1.29 -6.15
C PHE A 76 -7.81 -1.09 -7.29
N ASP A 77 -7.59 0.16 -7.67
CA ASP A 77 -6.41 0.57 -8.44
C ASP A 77 -5.33 1.05 -7.46
N PHE A 78 -4.52 0.12 -6.99
CA PHE A 78 -3.54 0.34 -5.93
C PHE A 78 -2.57 1.48 -6.22
N LYS A 79 -2.17 1.67 -7.47
CA LYS A 79 -1.17 2.68 -7.82
C LYS A 79 -1.69 4.11 -7.65
N THR A 80 -3.02 4.30 -7.63
CA THR A 80 -3.65 5.61 -7.41
C THR A 80 -3.80 5.95 -5.92
N LEU A 81 -3.58 4.98 -5.04
CA LEU A 81 -3.72 5.14 -3.61
C LEU A 81 -2.44 5.71 -2.97
N PRO A 82 -2.55 6.58 -1.97
CA PRO A 82 -1.39 7.09 -1.25
C PRO A 82 -0.72 5.98 -0.43
N LEU A 83 0.61 6.08 -0.27
CA LEU A 83 1.33 5.25 0.69
C LEU A 83 0.81 5.49 2.11
N GLY A 84 0.77 4.44 2.93
CA GLY A 84 0.12 4.47 4.23
C GLY A 84 -1.37 4.09 4.19
N THR A 85 -1.95 3.90 2.99
CA THR A 85 -3.29 3.29 2.88
C THR A 85 -3.27 1.91 3.50
N ARG A 86 -4.30 1.61 4.30
CA ARG A 86 -4.42 0.34 4.99
C ARG A 86 -5.52 -0.51 4.40
N PHE A 87 -5.35 -1.81 4.52
CA PHE A 87 -6.32 -2.81 4.07
C PHE A 87 -6.59 -3.80 5.19
N GLN A 88 -7.83 -3.84 5.64
CA GLN A 88 -8.33 -4.92 6.51
C GLN A 88 -8.76 -6.08 5.61
N ILE A 89 -8.21 -7.27 5.86
CA ILE A 89 -8.51 -8.51 5.13
C ILE A 89 -8.66 -9.61 6.19
N GLY A 90 -9.86 -10.17 6.34
CA GLY A 90 -10.13 -11.08 7.45
C GLY A 90 -9.72 -10.44 8.79
N ASP A 91 -8.89 -11.13 9.58
CA ASP A 91 -8.40 -10.61 10.86
C ASP A 91 -7.13 -9.75 10.74
N ALA A 92 -6.51 -9.71 9.56
CA ALA A 92 -5.22 -9.05 9.34
C ALA A 92 -5.39 -7.60 8.87
N LEU A 93 -4.49 -6.72 9.32
CA LEU A 93 -4.37 -5.34 8.87
C LEU A 93 -3.01 -5.13 8.21
N LEU A 94 -3.02 -4.68 6.96
CA LEU A 94 -1.84 -4.37 6.18
C LEU A 94 -1.75 -2.86 5.91
N GLU A 95 -0.54 -2.33 5.79
CA GLU A 95 -0.30 -0.93 5.38
C GLU A 95 0.60 -0.89 4.16
N MET A 96 0.17 -0.16 3.13
CA MET A 96 0.89 0.01 1.88
C MET A 96 2.15 0.86 2.06
N THR A 97 3.30 0.31 1.71
CA THR A 97 4.62 0.92 1.95
C THR A 97 5.36 1.32 0.68
N GLN A 98 5.02 0.72 -0.46
CA GLN A 98 5.69 1.00 -1.72
C GLN A 98 4.78 0.70 -2.91
N ILE A 99 4.90 1.53 -3.96
CA ILE A 99 4.29 1.29 -5.27
C ILE A 99 5.41 0.91 -6.24
N GLY A 100 5.21 -0.19 -6.95
CA GLY A 100 6.13 -0.70 -7.95
C GLY A 100 7.45 -1.22 -7.39
N LYS A 101 8.25 -1.79 -8.25
CA LYS A 101 9.63 -2.20 -7.96
C LYS A 101 10.48 -2.13 -9.23
N GLN A 102 11.77 -1.88 -9.08
CA GLN A 102 12.71 -2.10 -10.18
C GLN A 102 12.99 -3.60 -10.31
N CYS A 103 12.89 -4.12 -11.54
CA CYS A 103 13.32 -5.46 -11.85
C CYS A 103 14.75 -5.40 -12.41
N HIS A 104 15.66 -6.14 -11.82
CA HIS A 104 17.05 -6.21 -12.25
C HIS A 104 17.28 -7.11 -13.47
N SER A 105 16.31 -7.98 -13.75
CA SER A 105 16.34 -8.88 -14.91
C SER A 105 14.95 -9.04 -15.51
N HIS A 106 14.90 -9.30 -16.81
CA HIS A 106 13.65 -9.58 -17.50
C HIS A 106 13.24 -11.04 -17.23
N CYS A 107 12.10 -11.21 -16.53
CA CYS A 107 11.52 -12.54 -16.29
C CYS A 107 10.86 -13.12 -17.55
N ALA A 108 10.43 -14.38 -17.49
CA ALA A 108 9.77 -15.05 -18.61
C ALA A 108 8.51 -14.31 -19.12
N ILE A 109 7.78 -13.63 -18.23
CA ILE A 109 6.63 -12.81 -18.62
C ILE A 109 7.09 -11.63 -19.48
N TYR A 110 8.11 -10.90 -19.04
CA TYR A 110 8.66 -9.78 -19.79
C TYR A 110 9.21 -10.21 -21.15
N GLN A 111 9.90 -11.36 -21.21
CA GLN A 111 10.43 -11.89 -22.48
C GLN A 111 9.32 -12.22 -23.47
N ARG A 112 8.18 -12.76 -23.02
CA ARG A 112 7.05 -13.12 -23.87
C ARG A 112 6.17 -11.96 -24.29
N MET A 113 5.94 -11.01 -23.36
CA MET A 113 4.97 -9.93 -23.54
C MET A 113 5.61 -8.57 -23.84
N GLY A 114 6.95 -8.44 -23.72
CA GLY A 114 7.66 -7.17 -23.85
C GLY A 114 7.47 -6.23 -22.66
N GLU A 115 6.62 -6.60 -21.71
CA GLU A 115 6.33 -5.80 -20.50
C GLU A 115 5.93 -6.67 -19.32
N CYS A 116 5.90 -6.05 -18.12
CA CYS A 116 5.41 -6.65 -16.90
C CYS A 116 4.66 -5.58 -16.09
N ILE A 117 3.52 -5.95 -15.49
CA ILE A 117 2.69 -5.02 -14.73
C ILE A 117 3.20 -4.82 -13.30
N MET A 118 3.89 -5.79 -12.69
CA MET A 118 4.35 -5.70 -11.30
C MET A 118 5.24 -4.49 -11.00
N PRO A 119 6.15 -4.03 -11.89
CA PRO A 119 6.94 -2.83 -11.66
C PRO A 119 6.13 -1.53 -11.56
N LYS A 120 4.96 -1.48 -12.18
CA LYS A 120 4.15 -0.26 -12.30
C LYS A 120 2.90 -0.31 -11.44
N GLU A 121 2.24 -1.46 -11.37
CA GLU A 121 0.91 -1.64 -10.77
C GLU A 121 0.96 -2.40 -9.44
N GLY A 122 2.03 -3.19 -9.19
CA GLY A 122 2.19 -3.93 -7.96
C GLY A 122 2.53 -3.01 -6.78
N VAL A 123 2.01 -3.34 -5.60
CA VAL A 123 2.32 -2.62 -4.36
C VAL A 123 2.83 -3.57 -3.30
N PHE A 124 3.53 -3.02 -2.32
CA PHE A 124 4.05 -3.77 -1.18
C PHE A 124 3.47 -3.23 0.11
N ALA A 125 3.35 -4.11 1.09
CA ALA A 125 2.78 -3.78 2.38
C ALA A 125 3.55 -4.43 3.53
N VAL A 126 3.40 -3.83 4.71
CA VAL A 126 3.76 -4.43 6.01
C VAL A 126 2.50 -4.91 6.71
N VAL A 127 2.64 -5.90 7.58
CA VAL A 127 1.56 -6.42 8.41
C VAL A 127 1.57 -5.67 9.74
N LEU A 128 0.57 -4.80 9.94
CA LEU A 128 0.39 -4.05 11.19
C LEU A 128 -0.27 -4.90 12.27
N LYS A 129 -1.20 -5.75 11.88
CA LYS A 129 -1.87 -6.72 12.73
C LYS A 129 -1.91 -8.06 12.02
N GLY A 130 -1.40 -9.10 12.66
CA GLY A 130 -1.48 -10.46 12.16
C GLY A 130 -2.89 -11.02 12.25
N GLY A 131 -3.12 -12.14 11.58
CA GLY A 131 -4.41 -12.84 11.56
C GLY A 131 -4.49 -13.80 10.39
N THR A 132 -5.59 -14.54 10.35
CA THR A 132 -5.88 -15.46 9.24
C THR A 132 -6.62 -14.71 8.12
N ILE A 133 -6.21 -14.96 6.88
CA ILE A 133 -6.90 -14.50 5.68
C ILE A 133 -7.27 -15.70 4.81
N LYS A 134 -8.41 -15.62 4.13
CA LYS A 134 -8.93 -16.69 3.27
C LYS A 134 -9.28 -16.14 1.89
N LYS A 135 -9.08 -16.94 0.87
CA LYS A 135 -9.59 -16.65 -0.47
C LYS A 135 -11.09 -16.36 -0.39
N GLY A 136 -11.51 -15.24 -0.95
CA GLY A 136 -12.88 -14.77 -0.90
C GLY A 136 -13.19 -13.77 0.21
N ASP A 137 -12.27 -13.51 1.14
CA ASP A 137 -12.45 -12.51 2.18
C ASP A 137 -12.72 -11.12 1.57
N GLU A 138 -13.56 -10.36 2.28
CA GLU A 138 -13.76 -8.96 1.96
C GLU A 138 -12.50 -8.14 2.29
N VAL A 139 -12.21 -7.19 1.42
CA VAL A 139 -11.10 -6.25 1.61
C VAL A 139 -11.66 -4.85 1.81
N THR A 140 -11.49 -4.32 3.01
CA THR A 140 -11.89 -2.95 3.35
C THR A 140 -10.67 -2.04 3.34
N MET A 141 -10.75 -0.97 2.55
CA MET A 141 -9.73 0.06 2.52
C MET A 141 -9.97 1.08 3.65
N ILE A 142 -8.90 1.38 4.38
CA ILE A 142 -8.84 2.44 5.38
C ILE A 142 -7.89 3.50 4.81
N PRO A 143 -8.35 4.73 4.56
CA PRO A 143 -7.50 5.80 4.03
C PRO A 143 -6.25 6.02 4.86
N ALA A 144 -5.18 6.47 4.23
CA ALA A 144 -3.96 6.84 4.93
C ALA A 144 -4.24 7.99 5.87
N ASN A 145 -4.10 7.76 7.18
CA ASN A 145 -4.11 8.82 8.17
C ASN A 145 -2.69 9.33 8.33
N PHE A 146 -2.49 10.61 8.05
CA PHE A 146 -1.24 11.29 8.36
C PHE A 146 -1.35 11.82 9.79
N TYR A 147 -0.58 11.26 10.70
CA TYR A 147 -0.39 11.86 12.01
C TYR A 147 0.66 12.97 11.88
N ALA A 148 0.31 14.15 12.28
CA ALA A 148 1.20 15.30 12.26
C ALA A 148 1.22 15.98 13.61
N THR A 149 2.40 16.30 14.12
CA THR A 149 2.54 17.14 15.31
C THR A 149 2.34 18.60 14.91
N VAL A 150 1.33 19.24 15.48
CA VAL A 150 1.10 20.68 15.30
C VAL A 150 2.19 21.44 16.06
N ARG A 151 2.96 22.26 15.34
CA ARG A 151 4.01 23.08 15.95
C ARG A 151 3.59 24.50 16.23
N ASP A 152 2.80 25.10 15.32
CA ASP A 152 2.35 26.48 15.42
C ASP A 152 0.95 26.64 14.88
N ARG A 153 0.11 27.36 15.62
CA ARG A 153 -1.21 27.79 15.20
C ARG A 153 -1.31 29.30 15.24
N ASN A 154 -1.29 29.92 14.08
CA ASN A 154 -1.59 31.36 14.00
C ASN A 154 -3.08 31.58 13.78
N LYS A 155 -3.80 31.93 14.86
CA LYS A 155 -5.25 32.17 14.80
C LYS A 155 -5.63 33.37 13.94
N ALA A 156 -4.77 34.38 13.86
CA ALA A 156 -5.05 35.59 13.10
C ALA A 156 -4.94 35.37 11.57
N ALA A 157 -4.06 34.48 11.14
CA ALA A 157 -3.88 34.12 9.74
C ALA A 157 -4.62 32.82 9.33
N ASP A 158 -5.36 32.19 10.24
CA ASP A 158 -5.98 30.85 10.06
C ASP A 158 -5.01 29.83 9.46
N THR A 159 -3.76 29.87 9.91
CA THR A 159 -2.69 28.96 9.46
C THR A 159 -2.33 27.98 10.54
N LEU A 160 -2.06 26.74 10.12
CA LEU A 160 -1.58 25.67 10.97
C LEU A 160 -0.31 25.09 10.35
N THR A 161 0.76 25.02 11.12
CA THR A 161 2.00 24.35 10.72
C THR A 161 2.15 23.05 11.48
N ALA A 162 2.35 21.96 10.77
CA ALA A 162 2.51 20.64 11.36
C ALA A 162 3.70 19.90 10.73
N THR A 163 4.30 18.97 11.47
CA THR A 163 5.34 18.07 10.94
C THR A 163 4.75 16.66 10.85
N VAL A 164 4.85 16.05 9.69
CA VAL A 164 4.41 14.67 9.48
C VAL A 164 5.31 13.74 10.29
N ILE A 165 4.71 12.93 11.17
CA ILE A 165 5.45 12.00 12.03
C ILE A 165 5.35 10.55 11.56
N THR A 166 4.49 10.24 10.58
CA THR A 166 4.31 8.89 10.05
C THR A 166 4.35 8.86 8.53
N GLY A 167 4.61 7.68 7.97
CA GLY A 167 4.62 7.44 6.54
C GLY A 167 5.88 7.94 5.81
N LYS A 168 5.82 7.87 4.48
CA LYS A 168 6.93 8.26 3.58
C LYS A 168 7.36 9.72 3.76
N ASN A 169 6.43 10.56 4.15
CA ASN A 169 6.62 12.02 4.28
C ASN A 169 7.05 12.42 5.69
N ARG A 170 7.56 11.48 6.50
CA ARG A 170 8.06 11.77 7.84
C ARG A 170 9.11 12.86 7.81
N GLY A 171 8.89 13.90 8.60
CA GLY A 171 9.76 15.08 8.64
C GLY A 171 9.36 16.21 7.68
N GLU A 172 8.42 16.00 6.75
CA GLU A 172 7.89 17.09 5.94
C GLU A 172 7.09 18.07 6.80
N LYS A 173 7.27 19.34 6.51
CA LYS A 173 6.47 20.42 7.11
C LYS A 173 5.20 20.61 6.29
N LEU A 174 4.06 20.58 6.95
CA LEU A 174 2.76 20.88 6.36
C LEU A 174 2.30 22.25 6.83
N CYS A 175 1.72 23.03 5.93
CA CYS A 175 1.05 24.27 6.26
C CYS A 175 -0.40 24.19 5.77
N MET A 176 -1.35 24.50 6.65
CA MET A 176 -2.76 24.65 6.27
C MET A 176 -3.06 26.15 6.14
N MET A 177 -3.55 26.53 4.98
CA MET A 177 -4.01 27.90 4.66
C MET A 177 -5.37 27.78 3.95
N ASP A 178 -6.34 28.59 4.35
CA ASP A 178 -7.68 28.61 3.75
C ASP A 178 -8.36 27.22 3.68
N GLY A 179 -8.16 26.39 4.71
CA GLY A 179 -8.71 25.04 4.76
C GLY A 179 -8.04 24.02 3.80
N LYS A 180 -6.95 24.39 3.13
CA LYS A 180 -6.17 23.50 2.25
C LYS A 180 -4.81 23.19 2.85
N ILE A 181 -4.41 21.92 2.80
CA ILE A 181 -3.09 21.50 3.25
C ILE A 181 -2.10 21.61 2.11
N ARG A 182 -0.97 22.24 2.39
CA ARG A 182 0.16 22.35 1.46
C ARG A 182 1.41 21.81 2.14
N ALA A 183 2.18 20.95 1.44
CA ALA A 183 3.50 20.58 1.89
C ALA A 183 4.48 21.71 1.58
N VAL A 184 5.17 22.17 2.60
CA VAL A 184 6.26 23.15 2.45
C VAL A 184 7.55 22.35 2.31
N ARG A 185 8.03 22.21 1.09
CA ARG A 185 9.38 21.70 0.81
C ARG A 185 10.37 22.86 0.79
N SER A 186 11.64 22.58 1.06
CA SER A 186 12.72 23.56 0.98
C SER A 186 12.92 24.14 -0.44
N SER A 187 12.24 23.57 -1.45
CA SER A 187 12.34 23.95 -2.87
C SER A 187 11.00 24.18 -3.59
N GLY A 188 9.86 24.29 -2.87
CA GLY A 188 8.57 24.55 -3.51
C GLY A 188 7.37 23.99 -2.73
N ALA A 189 6.21 24.59 -2.96
CA ALA A 189 4.95 24.15 -2.36
C ALA A 189 4.21 23.19 -3.30
N GLY A 190 3.91 21.96 -2.83
CA GLY A 190 3.02 21.01 -3.50
C GLY A 190 1.67 20.92 -2.80
N MET A 191 0.58 20.81 -3.56
CA MET A 191 -0.75 20.58 -3.01
C MET A 191 -0.98 19.08 -2.74
N TYR A 192 -1.39 18.74 -1.52
CA TYR A 192 -1.94 17.41 -1.21
C TYR A 192 -3.48 17.50 -1.23
N HIS A 193 -4.10 16.77 -2.15
CA HIS A 193 -5.54 16.57 -2.14
C HIS A 193 -5.85 15.39 -1.22
N GLY A 194 -6.68 15.59 -0.20
CA GLY A 194 -7.28 14.48 0.51
C GLY A 194 -7.43 14.51 2.03
N LEU A 195 -6.96 15.54 2.73
CA LEU A 195 -7.25 15.66 4.17
C LEU A 195 -8.35 16.72 4.39
N HIS A 196 -9.48 16.30 4.95
CA HIS A 196 -10.53 17.21 5.38
C HIS A 196 -10.13 17.94 6.67
N LYS A 197 -10.60 19.20 6.84
CA LYS A 197 -10.38 20.03 8.03
C LYS A 197 -10.77 19.32 9.34
N HIS A 198 -11.70 18.38 9.28
CA HIS A 198 -12.18 17.56 10.39
C HIS A 198 -11.12 16.58 10.90
N ASP A 199 -10.41 15.91 10.01
CA ASP A 199 -9.42 14.88 10.38
C ASP A 199 -8.20 15.48 11.09
N MET A 200 -7.86 16.72 10.75
CA MET A 200 -6.77 17.46 11.41
C MET A 200 -7.12 17.93 12.82
N ASN A 201 -8.42 18.22 13.10
CA ASN A 201 -8.87 18.65 14.41
C ASN A 201 -8.92 17.49 15.42
N GLU A 202 -9.20 16.26 15.00
CA GLU A 202 -9.15 15.09 15.88
C GLU A 202 -7.72 14.70 16.23
N ALA A 203 -6.82 14.66 15.25
CA ALA A 203 -5.41 14.38 15.51
C ALA A 203 -4.74 15.39 16.46
N ALA A 204 -5.19 16.64 16.45
CA ALA A 204 -4.71 17.68 17.36
C ALA A 204 -5.27 17.54 18.78
N LYS A 205 -6.38 16.84 18.99
CA LYS A 205 -6.99 16.61 20.32
C LYS A 205 -6.38 15.44 21.07
N GLU A 206 -5.82 14.46 20.36
CA GLU A 206 -5.17 13.29 20.96
C GLU A 206 -3.70 13.55 21.37
N SER A 207 -3.17 14.74 21.07
CA SER A 207 -1.77 15.12 21.34
C SER A 207 -1.60 16.15 22.48
N ILE A 208 -2.63 16.35 23.34
CA ILE A 208 -2.56 17.21 24.52
C ILE A 208 -2.70 16.39 25.81
#